data_d995f5a2a6890ab3273614dac019957d
#
_entry.id   d995f5a2a6890ab3273614dac019957d
#
_cell.length_a   1.000
_cell.length_b   1.000
_cell.length_c   1.000
_cell.angle_alpha   90.00
_cell.angle_beta   90.00
_cell.angle_gamma   90.00
#
_symmetry.space_group_name_H-M   'P 1'
#
loop_
_entity.id
_entity.type
_entity.pdbx_description
1 polymer ?
#
loop_
_entity_poly.entity_id
_entity_poly.type
_entity_poly.pdbx_seq_one_letter_code
_entity_poly.pdbx_strand_id
1 'polypeptide(L)'
;MLPGGRSELVLGVNENAFRLSRELPVTGSLAQFSLRVLIPIAFVVCALLIWQLQSVLLLIFAAVVVAVVLDAFGNALRKLAPVPEGVSRLLAGILIASVLIGAALLFGRQISAQLSQLADTLPPAWENFVDWAGPDRVESVIDDFAPDGTSLASMVQTMFGALTDALSGLVVAVLGGVYIAINPKTYHKGAITLLPQRARDRVDAASRKTGKALRDWLLAQLISMLATFLVVYLGLTLLGVPSALALAILAGLFEFVPLLGPVLGAIPAVLIAGTVGIDTALWTIGFFIVWQQIEGNAVAPLAMKFAVEIPPAVTLFCLLIFGVLFGLPGLLLGGPLTVVLWMTINTLWVEPRASG
;
A
#
# COMPACT_ATOMS: atom_id res chain seq x y z
N MET A 1 15.42 -106.09 32.35
CA MET A 1 16.20 -106.26 31.09
C MET A 1 16.40 -104.96 30.43
N LEU A 2 17.62 -104.59 30.31
CA LEU A 2 18.16 -103.49 29.54
C LEU A 2 17.93 -103.69 28.04
N PRO A 3 18.12 -102.74 27.13
CA PRO A 3 19.09 -101.61 27.01
C PRO A 3 18.52 -100.34 26.42
N GLY A 4 19.15 -99.31 26.46
CA GLY A 4 20.38 -98.91 25.87
C GLY A 4 20.16 -97.81 24.80
N GLY A 5 20.79 -96.78 24.89
CA GLY A 5 21.41 -96.17 23.80
C GLY A 5 21.21 -94.74 23.42
N ARG A 6 22.27 -94.13 23.46
CA ARG A 6 22.84 -93.07 22.58
C ARG A 6 22.20 -91.70 22.44
N SER A 7 22.88 -90.78 23.00
CA SER A 7 22.98 -89.38 22.72
C SER A 7 23.18 -89.05 21.22
N GLU A 8 22.35 -88.21 20.67
CA GLU A 8 22.71 -87.37 19.55
C GLU A 8 22.53 -85.91 19.92
N LEU A 9 23.64 -85.24 20.08
CA LEU A 9 23.78 -83.83 20.14
C LEU A 9 23.64 -83.28 18.72
N VAL A 10 22.44 -82.84 18.33
CA VAL A 10 22.24 -82.09 17.10
C VAL A 10 22.33 -80.61 17.42
N LEU A 11 23.40 -80.02 16.93
CA LEU A 11 23.62 -78.56 16.87
C LEU A 11 22.46 -77.89 16.17
N GLY A 12 21.50 -77.33 16.94
CA GLY A 12 20.51 -76.40 16.44
C GLY A 12 21.18 -75.09 16.03
N VAL A 13 21.63 -75.00 14.77
CA VAL A 13 21.99 -73.76 14.15
C VAL A 13 20.73 -72.94 14.07
N ASN A 14 20.73 -71.87 14.82
CA ASN A 14 19.64 -70.87 14.91
C ASN A 14 19.41 -70.19 13.54
N GLU A 15 18.53 -70.78 12.73
CA GLU A 15 18.12 -70.22 11.44
C GLU A 15 17.44 -68.83 11.56
N ASN A 16 17.09 -68.43 12.78
CA ASN A 16 16.50 -67.11 13.05
C ASN A 16 17.55 -65.98 13.08
N ALA A 17 18.87 -66.28 13.20
CA ALA A 17 19.90 -65.26 13.17
C ALA A 17 20.25 -64.80 11.75
N PHE A 18 19.85 -65.55 10.71
CA PHE A 18 20.12 -65.20 9.31
C PHE A 18 18.96 -64.46 8.61
N ARG A 19 17.80 -64.36 9.28
CA ARG A 19 16.65 -63.58 8.75
C ARG A 19 16.58 -62.13 9.20
N LEU A 20 17.41 -61.70 10.13
CA LEU A 20 17.43 -60.33 10.67
C LEU A 20 18.36 -59.34 9.93
N SER A 21 19.02 -59.77 8.86
CA SER A 21 19.93 -58.93 8.06
C SER A 21 19.37 -58.52 6.69
N ARG A 22 18.12 -58.70 6.44
CA ARG A 22 17.47 -58.24 5.20
C ARG A 22 16.17 -57.54 5.53
N GLU A 23 16.24 -56.29 5.78
CA GLU A 23 15.26 -55.26 5.44
C GLU A 23 15.57 -53.97 6.17
N LEU A 24 16.69 -53.38 5.77
CA LEU A 24 16.85 -51.95 5.90
C LEU A 24 16.18 -51.34 4.66
N PRO A 25 15.05 -50.64 4.78
CA PRO A 25 14.47 -49.92 3.66
C PRO A 25 15.31 -48.67 3.39
N VAL A 26 16.42 -48.83 2.63
CA VAL A 26 17.29 -47.74 2.21
C VAL A 26 16.60 -46.81 1.20
N THR A 27 15.44 -47.22 0.64
CA THR A 27 14.70 -46.45 -0.36
C THR A 27 13.84 -45.33 0.23
N GLY A 28 13.48 -45.40 1.54
CA GLY A 28 12.70 -44.31 2.20
C GLY A 28 13.55 -43.08 2.55
N SER A 29 14.85 -43.21 2.75
CA SER A 29 15.72 -42.14 3.21
C SER A 29 16.10 -41.13 2.11
N LEU A 30 16.36 -41.58 0.90
CA LEU A 30 16.74 -40.72 -0.23
C LEU A 30 15.55 -39.87 -0.72
N ALA A 31 14.38 -40.47 -0.85
CA ALA A 31 13.16 -39.73 -1.25
C ALA A 31 12.73 -38.73 -0.17
N GLN A 32 12.83 -39.09 1.12
CA GLN A 32 12.55 -38.16 2.21
C GLN A 32 13.62 -37.08 2.34
N PHE A 33 14.89 -37.41 2.09
CA PHE A 33 15.98 -36.43 2.08
C PHE A 33 15.82 -35.45 0.92
N SER A 34 15.54 -35.93 -0.30
CA SER A 34 15.30 -35.08 -1.47
C SER A 34 14.09 -34.16 -1.26
N LEU A 35 13.00 -34.66 -0.65
CA LEU A 35 11.83 -33.82 -0.34
C LEU A 35 12.16 -32.74 0.70
N ARG A 36 12.94 -33.07 1.73
CA ARG A 36 13.36 -32.10 2.76
C ARG A 36 14.30 -31.02 2.21
N VAL A 37 15.06 -31.29 1.17
CA VAL A 37 15.92 -30.31 0.50
C VAL A 37 15.15 -29.54 -0.57
N LEU A 38 14.24 -30.17 -1.29
CA LEU A 38 13.45 -29.54 -2.36
C LEU A 38 12.48 -28.49 -1.82
N ILE A 39 11.86 -28.74 -0.65
CA ILE A 39 10.91 -27.79 -0.06
C ILE A 39 11.57 -26.44 0.30
N PRO A 40 12.71 -26.38 1.02
CA PRO A 40 13.40 -25.11 1.27
C PRO A 40 13.87 -24.43 -0.02
N ILE A 41 14.39 -25.18 -0.98
CA ILE A 41 14.81 -24.63 -2.29
C ILE A 41 13.60 -24.04 -3.02
N ALA A 42 12.49 -24.75 -3.11
CA ALA A 42 11.27 -24.24 -3.72
C ALA A 42 10.75 -22.99 -3.01
N PHE A 43 10.84 -22.95 -1.67
CA PHE A 43 10.46 -21.77 -0.89
C PHE A 43 11.37 -20.57 -1.20
N VAL A 44 12.70 -20.78 -1.26
CA VAL A 44 13.65 -19.70 -1.61
C VAL A 44 13.42 -19.22 -3.04
N VAL A 45 13.23 -20.14 -4.00
CA VAL A 45 12.93 -19.77 -5.40
C VAL A 45 11.62 -18.99 -5.49
N CYS A 46 10.56 -19.42 -4.80
CA CYS A 46 9.30 -18.66 -4.74
C CYS A 46 9.51 -17.28 -4.12
N ALA A 47 10.27 -17.18 -3.03
CA ALA A 47 10.56 -15.90 -2.39
C ALA A 47 11.32 -14.95 -3.32
N LEU A 48 12.34 -15.45 -4.04
CA LEU A 48 13.08 -14.68 -5.03
C LEU A 48 12.20 -14.25 -6.21
N LEU A 49 11.31 -15.12 -6.70
CA LEU A 49 10.36 -14.78 -7.76
C LEU A 49 9.39 -13.70 -7.30
N ILE A 50 8.85 -13.79 -6.08
CA ILE A 50 7.97 -12.76 -5.50
C ILE A 50 8.74 -11.43 -5.39
N TRP A 51 9.99 -11.47 -4.94
CA TRP A 51 10.86 -10.29 -4.86
C TRP A 51 11.09 -9.67 -6.24
N GLN A 52 11.38 -10.47 -7.26
CA GLN A 52 11.60 -9.96 -8.62
C GLN A 52 10.32 -9.41 -9.27
N LEU A 53 9.15 -9.98 -8.93
CA LEU A 53 7.85 -9.58 -9.44
C LEU A 53 7.16 -8.50 -8.57
N GLN A 54 7.81 -7.99 -7.54
CA GLN A 54 7.20 -7.06 -6.58
C GLN A 54 6.54 -5.85 -7.26
N SER A 55 7.20 -5.22 -8.24
CA SER A 55 6.65 -4.06 -8.96
C SER A 55 5.40 -4.42 -9.75
N VAL A 56 5.36 -5.60 -10.37
CA VAL A 56 4.18 -6.10 -11.10
C VAL A 56 3.05 -6.42 -10.12
N LEU A 57 3.35 -7.03 -8.97
CA LEU A 57 2.36 -7.33 -7.94
C LEU A 57 1.75 -6.05 -7.35
N LEU A 58 2.58 -5.03 -7.10
CA LEU A 58 2.10 -3.73 -6.66
C LEU A 58 1.23 -3.04 -7.73
N LEU A 59 1.60 -3.17 -9.00
CA LEU A 59 0.81 -2.64 -10.10
C LEU A 59 -0.55 -3.35 -10.22
N ILE A 60 -0.58 -4.68 -10.08
CA ILE A 60 -1.84 -5.44 -10.01
C ILE A 60 -2.67 -5.00 -8.80
N PHE A 61 -2.04 -4.80 -7.65
CA PHE A 61 -2.74 -4.31 -6.47
C PHE A 61 -3.28 -2.88 -6.68
N ALA A 62 -2.51 -1.99 -7.29
CA ALA A 62 -2.98 -0.66 -7.69
C ALA A 62 -4.20 -0.74 -8.63
N ALA A 63 -4.19 -1.67 -9.59
CA ALA A 63 -5.35 -1.91 -10.46
C ALA A 63 -6.58 -2.40 -9.66
N VAL A 64 -6.38 -3.25 -8.65
CA VAL A 64 -7.47 -3.66 -7.74
C VAL A 64 -8.00 -2.46 -6.93
N VAL A 65 -7.13 -1.59 -6.41
CA VAL A 65 -7.52 -0.36 -5.71
C VAL A 65 -8.37 0.53 -6.62
N VAL A 66 -7.94 0.76 -7.85
CA VAL A 66 -8.72 1.51 -8.85
C VAL A 66 -10.07 0.84 -9.13
N ALA A 67 -10.10 -0.49 -9.29
CA ALA A 67 -11.34 -1.22 -9.50
C ALA A 67 -12.33 -1.07 -8.34
N VAL A 68 -11.82 -1.09 -7.09
CA VAL A 68 -12.64 -0.89 -5.88
C VAL A 68 -13.20 0.53 -5.83
N VAL A 69 -12.41 1.55 -6.21
CA VAL A 69 -12.89 2.94 -6.30
C VAL A 69 -13.98 3.05 -7.38
N LEU A 70 -13.76 2.49 -8.56
CA LEU A 70 -14.76 2.50 -9.63
C LEU A 70 -16.06 1.78 -9.22
N ASP A 71 -15.95 0.66 -8.50
CA ASP A 71 -17.12 -0.04 -7.95
C ASP A 71 -17.86 0.80 -6.91
N ALA A 72 -17.13 1.52 -6.06
CA ALA A 72 -17.73 2.41 -5.06
C ALA A 72 -18.56 3.52 -5.70
N PHE A 73 -18.00 4.22 -6.70
CA PHE A 73 -18.70 5.26 -7.46
C PHE A 73 -19.83 4.68 -8.32
N GLY A 74 -19.63 3.52 -8.96
CA GLY A 74 -20.67 2.81 -9.68
C GLY A 74 -21.86 2.45 -8.81
N ASN A 75 -21.62 2.00 -7.58
CA ASN A 75 -22.67 1.69 -6.61
C ASN A 75 -23.38 2.96 -6.11
N ALA A 76 -22.68 4.08 -5.97
CA ALA A 76 -23.30 5.36 -5.66
C ALA A 76 -24.23 5.83 -6.80
N LEU A 77 -23.79 5.67 -8.06
CA LEU A 77 -24.58 6.02 -9.24
C LEU A 77 -25.85 5.17 -9.34
N ARG A 78 -25.78 3.87 -9.01
CA ARG A 78 -26.94 2.96 -8.99
C ARG A 78 -28.00 3.34 -7.96
N LYS A 79 -27.63 4.03 -6.88
CA LYS A 79 -28.61 4.57 -5.93
C LYS A 79 -29.40 5.74 -6.49
N LEU A 80 -28.85 6.45 -7.49
CA LEU A 80 -29.47 7.58 -8.16
C LEU A 80 -30.27 7.17 -9.41
N ALA A 81 -29.84 6.12 -10.12
CA ALA A 81 -30.48 5.64 -11.33
C ALA A 81 -30.43 4.10 -11.44
N PRO A 82 -31.53 3.43 -11.88
CA PRO A 82 -31.58 1.98 -12.01
C PRO A 82 -30.78 1.48 -13.22
N VAL A 83 -29.45 1.42 -13.09
CA VAL A 83 -28.52 1.04 -14.16
C VAL A 83 -27.92 -0.34 -13.85
N PRO A 84 -27.71 -1.22 -14.84
CA PRO A 84 -27.03 -2.51 -14.65
C PRO A 84 -25.61 -2.36 -14.06
N GLU A 85 -25.16 -3.35 -13.26
CA GLU A 85 -23.90 -3.27 -12.51
C GLU A 85 -22.68 -2.93 -13.39
N GLY A 86 -22.50 -3.58 -14.54
CA GLY A 86 -21.36 -3.32 -15.43
C GLY A 86 -21.40 -1.92 -16.05
N VAL A 87 -22.60 -1.48 -16.45
CA VAL A 87 -22.81 -0.16 -17.07
C VAL A 87 -22.58 0.95 -16.04
N SER A 88 -23.03 0.79 -14.80
CA SER A 88 -22.84 1.81 -13.76
C SER A 88 -21.37 2.06 -13.43
N ARG A 89 -20.53 1.01 -13.42
CA ARG A 89 -19.08 1.13 -13.20
C ARG A 89 -18.38 1.78 -14.39
N LEU A 90 -18.80 1.44 -15.61
CA LEU A 90 -18.29 2.09 -16.82
C LEU A 90 -18.65 3.57 -16.84
N LEU A 91 -19.91 3.91 -16.54
CA LEU A 91 -20.36 5.30 -16.44
C LEU A 91 -19.63 6.06 -15.32
N ALA A 92 -19.39 5.42 -14.16
CA ALA A 92 -18.58 6.02 -13.10
C ALA A 92 -17.15 6.30 -13.57
N GLY A 93 -16.53 5.37 -14.30
CA GLY A 93 -15.20 5.57 -14.89
C GLY A 93 -15.19 6.71 -15.92
N ILE A 94 -16.17 6.77 -16.81
CA ILE A 94 -16.32 7.85 -17.77
C ILE A 94 -16.55 9.18 -17.06
N LEU A 95 -17.39 9.22 -16.03
CA LEU A 95 -17.66 10.43 -15.24
C LEU A 95 -16.39 10.94 -14.56
N ILE A 96 -15.65 10.07 -13.89
CA ILE A 96 -14.38 10.42 -13.25
C ILE A 96 -13.38 10.93 -14.30
N ALA A 97 -13.23 10.21 -15.42
CA ALA A 97 -12.35 10.63 -16.51
C ALA A 97 -12.78 11.99 -17.08
N SER A 98 -14.10 12.20 -17.30
CA SER A 98 -14.63 13.47 -17.81
C SER A 98 -14.38 14.63 -16.84
N VAL A 99 -14.53 14.41 -15.53
CA VAL A 99 -14.23 15.42 -14.50
C VAL A 99 -12.74 15.76 -14.50
N LEU A 100 -11.85 14.74 -14.57
CA LEU A 100 -10.40 14.95 -14.60
C LEU A 100 -9.97 15.65 -15.90
N ILE A 101 -10.48 15.23 -17.04
CA ILE A 101 -10.20 15.86 -18.33
C ILE A 101 -10.74 17.28 -18.34
N GLY A 102 -11.97 17.51 -17.87
CA GLY A 102 -12.56 18.84 -17.76
C GLY A 102 -11.74 19.76 -16.86
N ALA A 103 -11.31 19.27 -15.70
CA ALA A 103 -10.42 20.01 -14.82
C ALA A 103 -9.06 20.31 -15.48
N ALA A 104 -8.47 19.33 -16.19
CA ALA A 104 -7.23 19.54 -16.94
C ALA A 104 -7.37 20.55 -18.08
N LEU A 105 -8.50 20.58 -18.80
CA LEU A 105 -8.74 21.56 -19.85
C LEU A 105 -9.01 22.96 -19.29
N LEU A 106 -9.74 23.08 -18.19
CA LEU A 106 -10.10 24.36 -17.59
C LEU A 106 -8.93 24.98 -16.80
N PHE A 107 -8.22 24.18 -16.03
CA PHE A 107 -7.19 24.63 -15.09
C PHE A 107 -5.78 24.17 -15.45
N GLY A 108 -5.61 23.30 -16.46
CA GLY A 108 -4.33 22.65 -16.76
C GLY A 108 -3.20 23.64 -17.04
N ARG A 109 -3.47 24.74 -17.77
CA ARG A 109 -2.48 25.81 -18.01
C ARG A 109 -2.08 26.51 -16.72
N GLN A 110 -3.04 26.82 -15.86
CA GLN A 110 -2.79 27.46 -14.58
C GLN A 110 -2.03 26.54 -13.62
N ILE A 111 -2.44 25.27 -13.55
CA ILE A 111 -1.76 24.24 -12.74
C ILE A 111 -0.33 24.03 -13.25
N SER A 112 -0.14 23.87 -14.57
CA SER A 112 1.18 23.70 -15.16
C SER A 112 2.09 24.91 -14.89
N ALA A 113 1.58 26.13 -15.09
CA ALA A 113 2.33 27.34 -14.79
C ALA A 113 2.72 27.46 -13.31
N GLN A 114 1.80 27.15 -12.40
CA GLN A 114 2.10 27.18 -10.96
C GLN A 114 3.05 26.06 -10.53
N LEU A 115 2.94 24.86 -11.12
CA LEU A 115 3.89 23.77 -10.85
C LEU A 115 5.30 24.10 -11.36
N SER A 116 5.41 24.70 -12.56
CA SER A 116 6.70 25.18 -13.06
C SER A 116 7.27 26.27 -12.16
N GLN A 117 6.46 27.25 -11.78
CA GLN A 117 6.88 28.30 -10.85
C GLN A 117 7.32 27.70 -9.51
N LEU A 118 6.61 26.69 -8.99
CA LEU A 118 6.96 26.00 -7.77
C LEU A 118 8.32 25.29 -7.90
N ALA A 119 8.54 24.57 -9.01
CA ALA A 119 9.79 23.87 -9.29
C ALA A 119 10.98 24.83 -9.38
N ASP A 120 10.77 26.04 -9.93
CA ASP A 120 11.81 27.08 -10.04
C ASP A 120 12.05 27.82 -8.71
N THR A 121 11.03 27.96 -7.86
CA THR A 121 11.08 28.76 -6.63
C THR A 121 11.49 27.94 -5.41
N LEU A 122 11.19 26.63 -5.41
CA LEU A 122 11.44 25.77 -4.26
C LEU A 122 12.96 25.62 -3.93
N PRO A 123 13.87 25.41 -4.91
CA PRO A 123 15.29 25.31 -4.61
C PRO A 123 15.85 26.58 -3.95
N PRO A 124 15.67 27.80 -4.50
CA PRO A 124 16.14 29.00 -3.83
C PRO A 124 15.44 29.30 -2.50
N ALA A 125 14.18 28.94 -2.35
CA ALA A 125 13.48 29.06 -1.06
C ALA A 125 14.11 28.17 0.01
N TRP A 126 14.55 26.99 -0.39
CA TRP A 126 15.28 26.09 0.49
C TRP A 126 16.67 26.66 0.86
N GLU A 127 17.43 27.13 -0.10
CA GLU A 127 18.75 27.78 0.16
C GLU A 127 18.61 28.95 1.15
N ASN A 128 17.62 29.82 0.94
CA ASN A 128 17.33 30.91 1.87
C ASN A 128 16.94 30.41 3.28
N PHE A 129 16.21 29.30 3.37
CA PHE A 129 15.86 28.70 4.67
C PHE A 129 17.12 28.14 5.36
N VAL A 130 17.99 27.45 4.65
CA VAL A 130 19.26 26.94 5.18
C VAL A 130 20.15 28.07 5.69
N ASP A 131 20.28 29.16 4.92
CA ASP A 131 21.05 30.32 5.33
C ASP A 131 20.47 30.98 6.59
N TRP A 132 19.14 31.05 6.71
CA TRP A 132 18.47 31.62 7.87
C TRP A 132 18.54 30.69 9.11
N ALA A 133 18.35 29.38 8.95
CA ALA A 133 18.35 28.42 10.05
C ALA A 133 19.76 28.07 10.56
N GLY A 134 20.78 28.34 9.75
CA GLY A 134 22.19 27.97 9.95
C GLY A 134 22.53 26.64 9.28
N PRO A 135 23.45 26.61 8.33
CA PRO A 135 23.80 25.42 7.55
C PRO A 135 24.17 24.22 8.43
N ASP A 136 24.98 24.44 9.49
CA ASP A 136 25.43 23.37 10.39
C ASP A 136 24.27 22.65 11.11
N ARG A 137 23.20 23.39 11.46
CA ARG A 137 22.01 22.82 12.11
C ARG A 137 21.16 22.02 11.14
N VAL A 138 21.00 22.53 9.94
CA VAL A 138 20.21 21.88 8.89
C VAL A 138 20.94 20.62 8.43
N GLU A 139 22.24 20.67 8.26
CA GLU A 139 23.08 19.54 7.88
C GLU A 139 23.03 18.42 8.93
N SER A 140 23.15 18.76 10.23
CA SER A 140 23.04 17.78 11.31
C SER A 140 21.67 17.07 11.37
N VAL A 141 20.58 17.79 11.09
CA VAL A 141 19.22 17.20 11.03
C VAL A 141 19.07 16.32 9.79
N ILE A 142 19.64 16.73 8.66
CA ILE A 142 19.58 15.94 7.42
C ILE A 142 20.38 14.65 7.57
N ASP A 143 21.59 14.73 8.14
CA ASP A 143 22.46 13.56 8.35
C ASP A 143 21.82 12.50 9.28
N ASP A 144 21.03 12.94 10.25
CA ASP A 144 20.25 12.04 11.11
C ASP A 144 19.12 11.30 10.36
N PHE A 145 18.53 11.92 9.32
CA PHE A 145 17.41 11.35 8.56
C PHE A 145 17.81 10.80 7.18
N ALA A 146 18.91 11.24 6.61
CA ALA A 146 19.41 10.85 5.27
C ALA A 146 20.94 10.81 5.24
N PRO A 147 21.58 9.79 5.85
CA PRO A 147 23.02 9.71 6.08
C PRO A 147 23.88 9.62 4.80
N ASP A 148 23.30 9.52 3.62
CA ASP A 148 24.05 9.34 2.36
C ASP A 148 24.39 10.66 1.61
N GLY A 149 24.41 11.81 2.28
CA GLY A 149 24.76 13.11 1.67
C GLY A 149 23.75 13.59 0.61
N THR A 150 22.53 13.13 0.69
CA THR A 150 21.42 13.51 -0.19
C THR A 150 21.04 14.96 0.08
N SER A 151 21.37 15.89 -0.82
CA SER A 151 20.87 17.25 -0.74
C SER A 151 19.34 17.28 -0.88
N LEU A 152 18.67 18.23 -0.22
CA LEU A 152 17.21 18.36 -0.38
C LEU A 152 16.80 18.70 -1.83
N ALA A 153 17.67 19.34 -2.61
CA ALA A 153 17.45 19.50 -4.04
C ALA A 153 17.32 18.13 -4.74
N SER A 154 18.17 17.16 -4.38
CA SER A 154 18.07 15.79 -4.90
C SER A 154 16.86 15.05 -4.35
N MET A 155 16.42 15.30 -3.11
CA MET A 155 15.16 14.76 -2.57
C MET A 155 13.95 15.31 -3.34
N VAL A 156 13.87 16.60 -3.57
CA VAL A 156 12.82 17.23 -4.36
C VAL A 156 12.83 16.68 -5.79
N GLN A 157 13.99 16.60 -6.43
CA GLN A 157 14.12 16.02 -7.77
C GLN A 157 13.71 14.54 -7.81
N THR A 158 14.07 13.76 -6.80
CA THR A 158 13.65 12.37 -6.63
C THR A 158 12.15 12.26 -6.43
N MET A 159 11.53 13.15 -5.64
CA MET A 159 10.07 13.20 -5.45
C MET A 159 9.34 13.52 -6.76
N PHE A 160 9.81 14.50 -7.55
CA PHE A 160 9.22 14.80 -8.86
C PHE A 160 9.43 13.68 -9.88
N GLY A 161 10.60 13.04 -9.90
CA GLY A 161 10.87 11.86 -10.72
C GLY A 161 9.95 10.71 -10.35
N ALA A 162 9.82 10.44 -9.06
CA ALA A 162 8.95 9.40 -8.53
C ALA A 162 7.46 9.66 -8.77
N LEU A 163 7.00 10.93 -8.77
CA LEU A 163 5.65 11.30 -9.19
C LEU A 163 5.41 10.99 -10.68
N THR A 164 6.42 11.25 -11.52
CA THR A 164 6.35 10.93 -12.96
C THR A 164 6.26 9.43 -13.21
N ASP A 165 7.06 8.63 -12.49
CA ASP A 165 7.02 7.17 -12.56
C ASP A 165 5.69 6.61 -12.02
N ALA A 166 5.18 7.18 -10.93
CA ALA A 166 3.89 6.82 -10.36
C ALA A 166 2.74 7.15 -11.34
N LEU A 167 2.79 8.27 -12.06
CA LEU A 167 1.80 8.63 -13.08
C LEU A 167 1.83 7.63 -14.24
N SER A 168 3.02 7.20 -14.68
CA SER A 168 3.17 6.18 -15.74
C SER A 168 2.58 4.84 -15.31
N GLY A 169 2.87 4.39 -14.09
CA GLY A 169 2.28 3.20 -13.48
C GLY A 169 0.76 3.32 -13.28
N LEU A 170 0.27 4.53 -12.96
CA LEU A 170 -1.15 4.79 -12.77
C LEU A 170 -1.96 4.55 -14.05
N VAL A 171 -1.44 4.87 -15.24
CA VAL A 171 -2.12 4.60 -16.51
C VAL A 171 -2.38 3.10 -16.67
N VAL A 172 -1.38 2.26 -16.42
CA VAL A 172 -1.53 0.80 -16.48
C VAL A 172 -2.46 0.28 -15.38
N ALA A 173 -2.35 0.83 -14.16
CA ALA A 173 -3.24 0.49 -13.06
C ALA A 173 -4.69 0.87 -13.35
N VAL A 174 -4.94 2.03 -13.97
CA VAL A 174 -6.29 2.46 -14.38
C VAL A 174 -6.86 1.54 -15.44
N LEU A 175 -6.10 1.23 -16.50
CA LEU A 175 -6.54 0.29 -17.52
C LEU A 175 -6.87 -1.08 -16.93
N GLY A 176 -5.97 -1.65 -16.13
CA GLY A 176 -6.19 -2.91 -15.42
C GLY A 176 -7.39 -2.84 -14.47
N GLY A 177 -7.51 -1.73 -13.73
CA GLY A 177 -8.62 -1.49 -12.81
C GLY A 177 -9.98 -1.42 -13.50
N VAL A 178 -10.06 -0.76 -14.66
CA VAL A 178 -11.28 -0.74 -15.48
C VAL A 178 -11.65 -2.14 -15.95
N TYR A 179 -10.68 -2.95 -16.43
CA TYR A 179 -10.95 -4.33 -16.83
C TYR A 179 -11.47 -5.17 -15.65
N ILE A 180 -10.85 -5.05 -14.47
CA ILE A 180 -11.31 -5.75 -13.26
C ILE A 180 -12.70 -5.27 -12.85
N ALA A 181 -12.96 -3.94 -12.88
CA ALA A 181 -14.23 -3.36 -12.48
C ALA A 181 -15.40 -3.76 -13.39
N ILE A 182 -15.17 -3.97 -14.68
CA ILE A 182 -16.23 -4.43 -15.62
C ILE A 182 -16.74 -5.82 -15.22
N ASN A 183 -15.85 -6.76 -14.87
CA ASN A 183 -16.20 -8.14 -14.56
C ASN A 183 -15.57 -8.67 -13.25
N PRO A 184 -15.79 -8.02 -12.08
CA PRO A 184 -15.08 -8.37 -10.85
C PRO A 184 -15.38 -9.80 -10.39
N LYS A 185 -16.58 -10.32 -10.67
CA LYS A 185 -16.98 -11.69 -10.32
C LYS A 185 -16.11 -12.74 -11.02
N THR A 186 -15.69 -12.49 -12.25
CA THR A 186 -14.82 -13.40 -13.03
C THR A 186 -13.43 -13.50 -12.41
N TYR A 187 -12.80 -12.35 -12.11
CA TYR A 187 -11.49 -12.32 -11.50
C TYR A 187 -11.49 -12.88 -10.07
N HIS A 188 -12.49 -12.51 -9.27
CA HIS A 188 -12.67 -13.06 -7.92
C HIS A 188 -12.84 -14.58 -7.93
N LYS A 189 -13.74 -15.09 -8.79
CA LYS A 189 -13.99 -16.52 -8.93
C LYS A 189 -12.75 -17.27 -9.42
N GLY A 190 -12.02 -16.69 -10.38
CA GLY A 190 -10.75 -17.22 -10.87
C GLY A 190 -9.73 -17.36 -9.74
N ALA A 191 -9.53 -16.31 -8.95
CA ALA A 191 -8.60 -16.33 -7.81
C ALA A 191 -8.99 -17.40 -6.76
N ILE A 192 -10.27 -17.51 -6.41
CA ILE A 192 -10.75 -18.51 -5.44
C ILE A 192 -10.59 -19.95 -5.96
N THR A 193 -10.75 -20.19 -7.27
CA THR A 193 -10.59 -21.54 -7.83
C THR A 193 -9.17 -22.08 -7.78
N LEU A 194 -8.16 -21.20 -7.71
CA LEU A 194 -6.75 -21.59 -7.54
C LEU A 194 -6.45 -22.14 -6.14
N LEU A 195 -7.34 -21.91 -5.17
CA LEU A 195 -7.15 -22.38 -3.81
C LEU A 195 -7.62 -23.83 -3.61
N PRO A 196 -7.02 -24.57 -2.66
CA PRO A 196 -7.50 -25.89 -2.25
C PRO A 196 -8.98 -25.81 -1.79
N GLN A 197 -9.79 -26.80 -2.13
CA GLN A 197 -11.23 -26.81 -1.84
C GLN A 197 -11.57 -26.50 -0.37
N ARG A 198 -10.76 -27.01 0.57
CA ARG A 198 -10.95 -26.80 2.02
C ARG A 198 -10.81 -25.33 2.47
N ALA A 199 -10.11 -24.50 1.69
CA ALA A 199 -9.85 -23.10 2.04
C ALA A 199 -10.79 -22.13 1.31
N ARG A 200 -11.48 -22.57 0.25
CA ARG A 200 -12.24 -21.68 -0.66
C ARG A 200 -13.28 -20.85 0.06
N ASP A 201 -14.18 -21.48 0.81
CA ASP A 201 -15.29 -20.76 1.47
C ASP A 201 -14.78 -19.75 2.49
N ARG A 202 -13.73 -20.14 3.23
CA ARG A 202 -13.14 -19.28 4.24
C ARG A 202 -12.43 -18.07 3.62
N VAL A 203 -11.67 -18.29 2.55
CA VAL A 203 -10.97 -17.21 1.85
C VAL A 203 -11.95 -16.35 1.07
N ASP A 204 -13.01 -16.91 0.49
CA ASP A 204 -14.08 -16.16 -0.17
C ASP A 204 -14.78 -15.20 0.81
N ALA A 205 -15.15 -15.68 1.98
CA ALA A 205 -15.74 -14.84 3.03
C ALA A 205 -14.79 -13.74 3.50
N ALA A 206 -13.50 -14.07 3.71
CA ALA A 206 -12.48 -13.12 4.12
C ALA A 206 -12.26 -12.05 3.04
N SER A 207 -12.14 -12.43 1.77
CA SER A 207 -11.92 -11.50 0.65
C SER A 207 -13.07 -10.51 0.47
N ARG A 208 -14.32 -10.94 0.68
CA ARG A 208 -15.49 -10.04 0.65
C ARG A 208 -15.45 -9.02 1.79
N LYS A 209 -15.12 -9.44 3.02
CA LYS A 209 -14.97 -8.54 4.16
C LYS A 209 -13.83 -7.54 3.92
N THR A 210 -12.68 -8.04 3.46
CA THR A 210 -11.51 -7.21 3.14
C THR A 210 -11.81 -6.22 2.01
N GLY A 211 -12.48 -6.66 0.95
CA GLY A 211 -12.88 -5.78 -0.16
C GLY A 211 -13.84 -4.66 0.27
N LYS A 212 -14.80 -4.97 1.17
CA LYS A 212 -15.66 -3.95 1.75
C LYS A 212 -14.87 -2.96 2.60
N ALA A 213 -14.00 -3.44 3.47
CA ALA A 213 -13.16 -2.60 4.32
C ALA A 213 -12.24 -1.68 3.51
N LEU A 214 -11.61 -2.23 2.47
CA LEU A 214 -10.79 -1.46 1.54
C LEU A 214 -11.58 -0.36 0.83
N ARG A 215 -12.80 -0.67 0.37
CA ARG A 215 -13.68 0.31 -0.26
C ARG A 215 -14.04 1.45 0.70
N ASP A 216 -14.46 1.10 1.91
CA ASP A 216 -14.91 2.07 2.89
C ASP A 216 -13.75 2.96 3.35
N TRP A 217 -12.54 2.39 3.50
CA TRP A 217 -11.31 3.13 3.78
C TRP A 217 -10.91 4.07 2.62
N LEU A 218 -10.95 3.59 1.36
CA LEU A 218 -10.62 4.40 0.19
C LEU A 218 -11.57 5.59 0.03
N LEU A 219 -12.87 5.40 0.28
CA LEU A 219 -13.83 6.50 0.26
C LEU A 219 -13.53 7.53 1.35
N ALA A 220 -13.21 7.08 2.56
CA ALA A 220 -12.80 7.96 3.65
C ALA A 220 -11.55 8.75 3.27
N GLN A 221 -10.55 8.08 2.69
CA GLN A 221 -9.30 8.71 2.27
C GLN A 221 -9.51 9.75 1.16
N LEU A 222 -10.37 9.48 0.18
CA LEU A 222 -10.73 10.45 -0.86
C LEU A 222 -11.44 11.68 -0.29
N ILE A 223 -12.26 11.50 0.75
CA ILE A 223 -12.91 12.62 1.46
C ILE A 223 -11.86 13.47 2.17
N SER A 224 -10.92 12.87 2.90
CA SER A 224 -9.80 13.59 3.55
C SER A 224 -8.93 14.32 2.52
N MET A 225 -8.56 13.68 1.42
CA MET A 225 -7.81 14.32 0.33
C MET A 225 -8.52 15.55 -0.23
N LEU A 226 -9.81 15.45 -0.50
CA LEU A 226 -10.60 16.57 -1.01
C LEU A 226 -10.74 17.67 0.02
N ALA A 227 -10.99 17.34 1.30
CA ALA A 227 -11.06 18.30 2.39
C ALA A 227 -9.74 19.05 2.55
N THR A 228 -8.61 18.33 2.58
CA THR A 228 -7.28 18.93 2.66
C THR A 228 -7.00 19.84 1.47
N PHE A 229 -7.29 19.38 0.24
CA PHE A 229 -7.14 20.23 -0.95
C PHE A 229 -7.93 21.55 -0.82
N LEU A 230 -9.22 21.47 -0.47
CA LEU A 230 -10.07 22.67 -0.39
C LEU A 230 -9.63 23.62 0.73
N VAL A 231 -9.34 23.10 1.91
CA VAL A 231 -8.95 23.92 3.06
C VAL A 231 -7.58 24.53 2.87
N VAL A 232 -6.61 23.77 2.35
CA VAL A 232 -5.26 24.28 2.06
C VAL A 232 -5.30 25.31 0.95
N TYR A 233 -6.09 25.10 -0.10
CA TYR A 233 -6.26 26.10 -1.16
C TYR A 233 -6.80 27.44 -0.61
N LEU A 234 -7.87 27.37 0.17
CA LEU A 234 -8.46 28.55 0.79
C LEU A 234 -7.48 29.23 1.76
N GLY A 235 -6.85 28.45 2.65
CA GLY A 235 -5.92 28.97 3.64
C GLY A 235 -4.72 29.66 3.03
N LEU A 236 -4.04 29.00 2.06
CA LEU A 236 -2.88 29.58 1.38
C LEU A 236 -3.24 30.80 0.52
N THR A 237 -4.44 30.80 -0.10
CA THR A 237 -4.93 31.97 -0.84
C THR A 237 -5.18 33.17 0.09
N LEU A 238 -5.80 32.95 1.26
CA LEU A 238 -6.04 33.97 2.27
C LEU A 238 -4.74 34.53 2.87
N LEU A 239 -3.73 33.69 3.03
CA LEU A 239 -2.38 34.07 3.50
C LEU A 239 -1.52 34.74 2.41
N GLY A 240 -2.01 34.83 1.17
CA GLY A 240 -1.29 35.42 0.05
C GLY A 240 -0.08 34.60 -0.42
N VAL A 241 -0.05 33.28 -0.14
CA VAL A 241 1.03 32.40 -0.56
C VAL A 241 0.97 32.16 -2.07
N PRO A 242 2.06 32.38 -2.82
CA PRO A 242 2.12 32.12 -4.25
C PRO A 242 1.85 30.63 -4.58
N SER A 243 1.36 30.36 -5.78
CA SER A 243 1.10 29.00 -6.26
C SER A 243 0.19 28.18 -5.33
N ALA A 244 -0.74 28.84 -4.61
CA ALA A 244 -1.63 28.21 -3.65
C ALA A 244 -2.41 27.01 -4.22
N LEU A 245 -2.84 27.07 -5.49
CA LEU A 245 -3.54 25.97 -6.14
C LEU A 245 -2.63 24.73 -6.31
N ALA A 246 -1.41 24.93 -6.79
CA ALA A 246 -0.45 23.84 -6.97
C ALA A 246 -0.07 23.21 -5.62
N LEU A 247 0.20 24.03 -4.61
CA LEU A 247 0.51 23.58 -3.25
C LEU A 247 -0.67 22.80 -2.63
N ALA A 248 -1.90 23.27 -2.82
CA ALA A 248 -3.08 22.58 -2.33
C ALA A 248 -3.32 21.23 -3.05
N ILE A 249 -3.08 21.15 -4.36
CA ILE A 249 -3.14 19.90 -5.11
C ILE A 249 -2.10 18.92 -4.55
N LEU A 250 -0.86 19.35 -4.35
CA LEU A 250 0.19 18.52 -3.78
C LEU A 250 -0.16 18.06 -2.37
N ALA A 251 -0.64 18.95 -1.50
CA ALA A 251 -1.07 18.60 -0.14
C ALA A 251 -2.22 17.57 -0.15
N GLY A 252 -3.24 17.79 -0.98
CA GLY A 252 -4.34 16.85 -1.15
C GLY A 252 -3.92 15.50 -1.72
N LEU A 253 -2.95 15.45 -2.64
CA LEU A 253 -2.40 14.20 -3.17
C LEU A 253 -1.55 13.46 -2.14
N PHE A 254 -0.68 14.18 -1.42
CA PHE A 254 0.14 13.57 -0.38
C PHE A 254 -0.70 13.02 0.77
N GLU A 255 -1.88 13.61 1.04
CA GLU A 255 -2.83 13.12 2.03
C GLU A 255 -3.23 11.65 1.81
N PHE A 256 -3.04 11.11 0.60
CA PHE A 256 -3.27 9.69 0.32
C PHE A 256 -2.38 8.77 1.19
N VAL A 257 -1.22 9.25 1.64
CA VAL A 257 -0.33 8.52 2.55
C VAL A 257 -0.60 9.00 3.99
N PRO A 258 -1.35 8.23 4.79
CA PRO A 258 -1.68 8.63 6.15
C PRO A 258 -0.43 8.94 6.98
N LEU A 259 -0.53 9.90 7.89
CA LEU A 259 0.53 10.37 8.80
C LEU A 259 1.66 11.14 8.11
N LEU A 260 2.11 10.76 6.92
CA LEU A 260 3.19 11.42 6.19
C LEU A 260 2.68 12.53 5.28
N GLY A 261 1.50 12.36 4.71
CA GLY A 261 0.89 13.30 3.76
C GLY A 261 0.85 14.73 4.25
N PRO A 262 0.30 15.00 5.43
CA PRO A 262 0.22 16.35 5.98
C PRO A 262 1.57 17.05 6.11
N VAL A 263 2.59 16.31 6.55
CA VAL A 263 3.97 16.84 6.70
C VAL A 263 4.56 17.15 5.33
N LEU A 264 4.44 16.19 4.38
CA LEU A 264 4.95 16.36 3.02
C LEU A 264 4.27 17.49 2.26
N GLY A 265 2.99 17.75 2.53
CA GLY A 265 2.24 18.87 1.96
C GLY A 265 2.60 20.23 2.59
N ALA A 266 2.89 20.24 3.90
CA ALA A 266 3.23 21.46 4.61
C ALA A 266 4.62 22.02 4.24
N ILE A 267 5.63 21.16 4.05
CA ILE A 267 6.99 21.56 3.77
C ILE A 267 7.09 22.53 2.58
N PRO A 268 6.66 22.19 1.36
CA PRO A 268 6.75 23.10 0.23
C PRO A 268 5.90 24.36 0.43
N ALA A 269 4.77 24.28 1.11
CA ALA A 269 3.93 25.43 1.37
C ALA A 269 4.60 26.45 2.31
N VAL A 270 5.25 25.98 3.37
CA VAL A 270 5.99 26.83 4.31
C VAL A 270 7.21 27.45 3.65
N LEU A 271 7.96 26.70 2.83
CA LEU A 271 9.12 27.21 2.10
C LEU A 271 8.73 28.34 1.13
N ILE A 272 7.66 28.13 0.36
CA ILE A 272 7.16 29.16 -0.57
C ILE A 272 6.58 30.36 0.20
N ALA A 273 5.90 30.16 1.33
CA ALA A 273 5.45 31.25 2.19
C ALA A 273 6.62 32.08 2.72
N GLY A 274 7.77 31.44 3.00
CA GLY A 274 9.01 32.08 3.42
C GLY A 274 9.60 33.06 2.38
N THR A 275 9.34 32.82 1.08
CA THR A 275 9.78 33.75 0.02
C THR A 275 8.98 35.08 0.01
N VAL A 276 7.77 35.05 0.59
CA VAL A 276 6.93 36.25 0.78
C VAL A 276 7.37 37.03 2.02
N GLY A 277 7.67 36.30 3.09
CA GLY A 277 8.15 36.88 4.34
C GLY A 277 8.03 35.90 5.51
N ILE A 278 8.83 36.18 6.55
CA ILE A 278 8.84 35.31 7.75
C ILE A 278 7.48 35.24 8.45
N ASP A 279 6.75 36.35 8.48
CA ASP A 279 5.41 36.40 9.08
C ASP A 279 4.44 35.46 8.33
N THR A 280 4.48 35.47 7.00
CA THR A 280 3.68 34.60 6.15
C THR A 280 4.04 33.13 6.39
N ALA A 281 5.34 32.80 6.51
CA ALA A 281 5.78 31.46 6.84
C ALA A 281 5.27 30.99 8.21
N LEU A 282 5.37 31.83 9.23
CA LEU A 282 4.87 31.52 10.59
C LEU A 282 3.37 31.31 10.61
N TRP A 283 2.60 32.17 9.92
CA TRP A 283 1.16 31.99 9.78
C TRP A 283 0.80 30.70 9.02
N THR A 284 1.58 30.34 8.00
CA THR A 284 1.41 29.09 7.25
C THR A 284 1.68 27.89 8.12
N ILE A 285 2.74 27.89 8.94
CA ILE A 285 2.99 26.83 9.93
C ILE A 285 1.80 26.70 10.90
N GLY A 286 1.38 27.84 11.48
CA GLY A 286 0.22 27.86 12.40
C GLY A 286 -1.04 27.32 11.76
N PHE A 287 -1.30 27.68 10.51
CA PHE A 287 -2.43 27.18 9.73
C PHE A 287 -2.35 25.64 9.56
N PHE A 288 -1.22 25.07 9.15
CA PHE A 288 -1.07 23.63 9.00
C PHE A 288 -1.21 22.90 10.34
N ILE A 289 -0.68 23.42 11.43
CA ILE A 289 -0.85 22.85 12.78
C ILE A 289 -2.34 22.80 13.14
N VAL A 290 -3.07 23.90 12.96
CA VAL A 290 -4.50 23.97 13.26
C VAL A 290 -5.27 23.03 12.34
N TRP A 291 -4.98 23.02 11.04
CA TRP A 291 -5.62 22.11 10.09
C TRP A 291 -5.39 20.65 10.48
N GLN A 292 -4.17 20.26 10.82
CA GLN A 292 -3.84 18.91 11.28
C GLN A 292 -4.67 18.49 12.50
N GLN A 293 -4.88 19.41 13.46
CA GLN A 293 -5.73 19.13 14.63
C GLN A 293 -7.21 18.96 14.23
N ILE A 294 -7.70 19.79 13.33
CA ILE A 294 -9.09 19.68 12.83
C ILE A 294 -9.26 18.38 12.02
N GLU A 295 -8.33 18.10 11.12
CA GLU A 295 -8.37 16.89 10.30
C GLU A 295 -8.34 15.64 11.16
N GLY A 296 -7.38 15.50 12.06
CA GLY A 296 -7.23 14.31 12.91
C GLY A 296 -8.38 14.11 13.90
N ASN A 297 -8.98 15.19 14.43
CA ASN A 297 -10.03 15.11 15.47
C ASN A 297 -11.45 15.21 14.93
N ALA A 298 -11.66 15.77 13.74
CA ALA A 298 -12.99 15.96 13.18
C ALA A 298 -13.16 15.27 11.83
N VAL A 299 -12.29 15.56 10.84
CA VAL A 299 -12.45 15.07 9.47
C VAL A 299 -12.21 13.57 9.40
N ALA A 300 -11.08 13.09 9.94
CA ALA A 300 -10.73 11.68 9.90
C ALA A 300 -11.75 10.78 10.62
N PRO A 301 -12.23 11.07 11.86
CA PRO A 301 -13.28 10.28 12.49
C PRO A 301 -14.60 10.30 11.73
N LEU A 302 -14.99 11.44 11.14
CA LEU A 302 -16.20 11.54 10.33
C LEU A 302 -16.07 10.73 9.02
N ALA A 303 -14.94 10.83 8.34
CA ALA A 303 -14.68 10.10 7.11
C ALA A 303 -14.56 8.59 7.38
N MET A 304 -13.90 8.20 8.48
CA MET A 304 -13.65 6.80 8.84
C MET A 304 -14.76 6.14 9.65
N LYS A 305 -15.89 6.83 9.89
CA LYS A 305 -17.02 6.31 10.69
C LYS A 305 -17.49 4.92 10.25
N PHE A 306 -17.32 4.58 8.99
CA PHE A 306 -17.69 3.28 8.40
C PHE A 306 -16.48 2.44 8.00
N ALA A 307 -15.27 2.93 8.17
CA ALA A 307 -14.04 2.23 7.86
C ALA A 307 -13.56 1.39 9.06
N VAL A 308 -12.61 0.51 8.82
CA VAL A 308 -12.01 -0.34 9.86
C VAL A 308 -11.07 0.47 10.71
N GLU A 309 -11.22 0.39 12.02
CA GLU A 309 -10.29 0.97 12.98
C GLU A 309 -8.98 0.16 12.99
N ILE A 310 -7.92 0.77 12.49
CA ILE A 310 -6.56 0.23 12.54
C ILE A 310 -5.76 1.09 13.52
N PRO A 311 -5.08 0.49 14.52
CA PRO A 311 -4.26 1.26 15.45
C PRO A 311 -3.20 2.09 14.69
N PRO A 312 -3.01 3.39 15.02
CA PRO A 312 -2.07 4.26 14.32
C PRO A 312 -0.64 3.72 14.26
N ALA A 313 -0.18 3.05 15.33
CA ALA A 313 1.13 2.42 15.37
C ALA A 313 1.27 1.32 14.30
N VAL A 314 0.23 0.51 14.08
CA VAL A 314 0.23 -0.53 13.03
C VAL A 314 0.34 0.11 11.65
N THR A 315 -0.43 1.17 11.40
CA THR A 315 -0.38 1.92 10.15
C THR A 315 1.03 2.47 9.92
N LEU A 316 1.63 3.11 10.93
CA LEU A 316 2.98 3.67 10.83
C LEU A 316 4.03 2.58 10.50
N PHE A 317 4.05 1.48 11.25
CA PHE A 317 5.01 0.41 11.00
C PHE A 317 4.79 -0.27 9.66
N CYS A 318 3.56 -0.49 9.24
CA CYS A 318 3.25 -1.03 7.91
C CYS A 318 3.73 -0.10 6.79
N LEU A 319 3.50 1.22 6.92
CA LEU A 319 4.01 2.22 5.96
C LEU A 319 5.54 2.17 5.86
N LEU A 320 6.24 2.12 7.00
CA LEU A 320 7.70 2.00 7.02
C LEU A 320 8.17 0.70 6.37
N ILE A 321 7.56 -0.43 6.72
CA ILE A 321 7.90 -1.75 6.14
C ILE A 321 7.67 -1.75 4.63
N PHE A 322 6.50 -1.29 4.16
CA PHE A 322 6.21 -1.26 2.73
C PHE A 322 7.08 -0.23 1.99
N GLY A 323 7.41 0.90 2.65
CA GLY A 323 8.35 1.88 2.12
C GLY A 323 9.75 1.31 1.93
N VAL A 324 10.27 0.58 2.92
CA VAL A 324 11.60 -0.07 2.82
C VAL A 324 11.59 -1.22 1.80
N LEU A 325 10.54 -2.03 1.78
CA LEU A 325 10.47 -3.20 0.88
C LEU A 325 10.26 -2.82 -0.58
N PHE A 326 9.43 -1.82 -0.85
CA PHE A 326 8.92 -1.53 -2.19
C PHE A 326 9.19 -0.08 -2.63
N GLY A 327 9.91 0.69 -1.82
CA GLY A 327 10.18 2.10 -2.10
C GLY A 327 8.92 2.97 -2.11
N LEU A 328 8.93 4.01 -2.95
CA LEU A 328 7.82 4.97 -3.05
C LEU A 328 6.47 4.32 -3.45
N PRO A 329 6.39 3.37 -4.42
CA PRO A 329 5.14 2.68 -4.70
C PRO A 329 4.57 1.93 -3.47
N GLY A 330 5.45 1.33 -2.66
CA GLY A 330 5.06 0.68 -1.41
C GLY A 330 4.55 1.66 -0.37
N LEU A 331 5.15 2.83 -0.28
CA LEU A 331 4.69 3.91 0.61
C LEU A 331 3.32 4.44 0.18
N LEU A 332 3.14 4.72 -1.11
CA LEU A 332 1.86 5.18 -1.68
C LEU A 332 0.73 4.17 -1.47
N LEU A 333 0.99 2.89 -1.75
CA LEU A 333 0.00 1.82 -1.56
C LEU A 333 -0.03 1.27 -0.13
N GLY A 334 0.81 1.78 0.76
CA GLY A 334 0.96 1.29 2.13
C GLY A 334 -0.31 1.35 2.97
N GLY A 335 -1.11 2.42 2.84
CA GLY A 335 -2.42 2.52 3.48
C GLY A 335 -3.39 1.40 3.04
N PRO A 336 -3.71 1.27 1.75
CA PRO A 336 -4.53 0.18 1.23
C PRO A 336 -3.98 -1.22 1.57
N LEU A 337 -2.66 -1.42 1.47
CA LEU A 337 -2.00 -2.68 1.83
C LEU A 337 -2.19 -3.00 3.31
N THR A 338 -2.07 -2.01 4.18
CA THR A 338 -2.30 -2.17 5.63
C THR A 338 -3.73 -2.62 5.92
N VAL A 339 -4.72 -2.01 5.27
CA VAL A 339 -6.14 -2.41 5.41
C VAL A 339 -6.34 -3.85 4.99
N VAL A 340 -5.81 -4.25 3.83
CA VAL A 340 -5.93 -5.62 3.31
C VAL A 340 -5.25 -6.61 4.25
N LEU A 341 -4.02 -6.32 4.69
CA LEU A 341 -3.27 -7.18 5.61
C LEU A 341 -4.00 -7.33 6.95
N TRP A 342 -4.40 -6.22 7.56
CA TRP A 342 -5.10 -6.19 8.85
C TRP A 342 -6.41 -6.97 8.82
N MET A 343 -7.25 -6.73 7.82
CA MET A 343 -8.53 -7.42 7.67
C MET A 343 -8.37 -8.91 7.38
N THR A 344 -7.38 -9.26 6.56
CA THR A 344 -7.11 -10.67 6.24
C THR A 344 -6.67 -11.43 7.49
N ILE A 345 -5.75 -10.86 8.28
CA ILE A 345 -5.29 -11.47 9.54
C ILE A 345 -6.46 -11.59 10.51
N ASN A 346 -7.23 -10.53 10.73
CA ASN A 346 -8.36 -10.57 11.67
C ASN A 346 -9.39 -11.61 11.26
N THR A 347 -9.78 -11.68 10.00
CA THR A 347 -10.84 -12.59 9.56
C THR A 347 -10.37 -14.04 9.49
N LEU A 348 -9.13 -14.31 9.08
CA LEU A 348 -8.63 -15.68 8.92
C LEU A 348 -8.03 -16.27 10.20
N TRP A 349 -7.53 -15.43 11.10
CA TRP A 349 -6.75 -15.90 12.25
C TRP A 349 -7.34 -15.52 13.60
N VAL A 350 -7.82 -14.29 13.79
CA VAL A 350 -8.28 -13.81 15.09
C VAL A 350 -9.73 -14.20 15.36
N GLU A 351 -10.67 -13.87 14.46
CA GLU A 351 -12.11 -14.17 14.63
C GLU A 351 -12.38 -15.67 14.90
N PRO A 352 -11.80 -16.65 14.19
CA PRO A 352 -12.07 -18.06 14.43
C PRO A 352 -11.61 -18.56 15.80
N ARG A 353 -10.64 -17.89 16.43
CA ARG A 353 -10.15 -18.24 17.77
C ARG A 353 -10.93 -17.59 18.90
N ALA A 354 -11.58 -16.46 18.61
CA ALA A 354 -12.44 -15.79 19.60
C ALA A 354 -13.83 -16.44 19.73
N SER A 355 -14.21 -17.27 18.77
CA SER A 355 -15.52 -17.98 18.72
C SER A 355 -15.45 -19.45 19.17
N GLY A 356 -14.30 -19.96 19.54
CA GLY A 356 -14.05 -21.31 20.08
C GLY A 356 -13.48 -21.24 21.48
#